data_5b8d660a54cfd08f26e26a76438b82e5
#
_entry.id   5b8d660a54cfd08f26e26a76438b82e5
#
_cell.length_a   1.000
_cell.length_b   1.000
_cell.length_c   1.000
_cell.angle_alpha   90.00
_cell.angle_beta   90.00
_cell.angle_gamma   90.00
#
_symmetry.space_group_name_H-M   'P 1'
#
loop_
_entity.id
_entity.type
_entity.pdbx_description
1 polymer ?
#
loop_
_entity_poly.entity_id
_entity_poly.type
_entity_poly.pdbx_seq_one_letter_code
_entity_poly.pdbx_strand_id
1 'polypeptide(L)'
;EQGYLVYAAPPARAWATLHALIGLARELGLDQKPVADPLLGKIECTPEMRYVQACVLAIGNPYRLNQREIAEAARLAQAWAPLVRVVDGVAAVTIDPDRDEGPGYLPDERRAAVSQGFGLDLSALEADIDRRLAGAGGQAQIEFGQRGGIVVQASAQLAARLRQYWSQGTFDRAAERLTAGYALDTVIGFNQVHAALGAQLDFAELVLGPEGTGGYADGDAGVWTNADTQRLDVVPATVLDQSLRGYRLLWEAGDAVRIKVGEVVALSFPGMDEARRDWMVGIVRWMRIGTEGRVDAGLELIARRARAASLRALDGAVRAPSRALWLDLPVDADPVDPPPDRGRVLASASIDRNAAHFELRRTAGIHAMHEGTETIDVEGWPRHEVASAFVILGPPA
;
A
#
# COMPACT_ATOMS: atom_id res chain seq x y z
N GLU A 1 -0.84 6.48 -17.59
CA GLU A 1 -1.64 6.66 -16.37
C GLU A 1 -2.75 5.62 -16.25
N GLN A 2 -3.63 5.48 -17.26
CA GLN A 2 -4.78 4.56 -17.21
C GLN A 2 -4.37 3.11 -16.90
N GLY A 3 -3.29 2.61 -17.51
CA GLY A 3 -2.77 1.27 -17.22
C GLY A 3 -2.41 1.11 -15.73
N TYR A 4 -1.74 2.09 -15.15
CA TYR A 4 -1.36 2.05 -13.74
C TYR A 4 -2.57 2.07 -12.80
N LEU A 5 -3.63 2.81 -13.14
CA LEU A 5 -4.86 2.86 -12.33
C LEU A 5 -5.55 1.49 -12.23
N VAL A 6 -5.33 0.62 -13.19
CA VAL A 6 -5.81 -0.77 -13.17
C VAL A 6 -4.69 -1.77 -12.93
N TYR A 7 -3.52 -1.30 -12.48
CA TYR A 7 -2.32 -2.10 -12.20
C TYR A 7 -1.82 -2.94 -13.40
N ALA A 8 -2.26 -2.61 -14.60
CA ALA A 8 -1.79 -3.25 -15.82
C ALA A 8 -0.46 -2.65 -16.29
N ALA A 9 0.35 -3.47 -16.94
CA ALA A 9 1.53 -2.97 -17.62
C ALA A 9 1.14 -1.97 -18.71
N PRO A 10 2.02 -0.98 -19.05
CA PRO A 10 1.84 -0.17 -20.22
C PRO A 10 1.65 -1.07 -21.47
N PRO A 11 0.85 -0.63 -22.45
CA PRO A 11 0.72 -1.38 -23.70
C PRO A 11 2.08 -1.66 -24.35
N ALA A 12 2.21 -2.78 -25.03
CA ALA A 12 3.41 -3.11 -25.79
C ALA A 12 3.79 -1.96 -26.72
N ARG A 13 5.08 -1.65 -26.80
CA ARG A 13 5.67 -0.54 -27.55
C ARG A 13 5.31 0.86 -27.05
N ALA A 14 4.64 1.01 -25.91
CA ALA A 14 4.30 2.33 -25.38
C ALA A 14 5.57 3.15 -25.07
N TRP A 15 6.55 2.57 -24.40
CA TRP A 15 7.79 3.24 -24.08
C TRP A 15 8.66 3.46 -25.33
N ALA A 16 8.83 2.47 -26.18
CA ALA A 16 9.54 2.61 -27.45
C ALA A 16 8.96 3.75 -28.30
N THR A 17 7.62 3.88 -28.36
CA THR A 17 6.98 4.99 -29.05
C THR A 17 7.29 6.35 -28.41
N LEU A 18 7.22 6.44 -27.09
CA LEU A 18 7.55 7.69 -26.37
C LEU A 18 9.01 8.08 -26.58
N HIS A 19 9.93 7.11 -26.54
CA HIS A 19 11.35 7.36 -26.79
C HIS A 19 11.61 7.84 -28.23
N ALA A 20 10.99 7.22 -29.22
CA ALA A 20 11.11 7.64 -30.60
C ALA A 20 10.56 9.05 -30.85
N LEU A 21 9.42 9.40 -30.24
CA LEU A 21 8.80 10.71 -30.37
C LEU A 21 9.66 11.83 -29.74
N ILE A 22 10.22 11.60 -28.56
CA ILE A 22 11.09 12.61 -27.94
C ILE A 22 12.42 12.74 -28.70
N GLY A 23 12.98 11.64 -29.19
CA GLY A 23 14.16 11.66 -30.04
C GLY A 23 13.94 12.52 -31.29
N LEU A 24 12.86 12.25 -32.03
CA LEU A 24 12.47 13.06 -33.19
C LEU A 24 12.23 14.54 -32.86
N ALA A 25 11.55 14.81 -31.75
CA ALA A 25 11.32 16.20 -31.32
C ALA A 25 12.61 16.94 -31.06
N ARG A 26 13.61 16.29 -30.47
CA ARG A 26 14.96 16.85 -30.23
C ARG A 26 15.73 17.09 -31.54
N GLU A 27 15.73 16.12 -32.45
CA GLU A 27 16.35 16.24 -33.75
C GLU A 27 15.81 17.46 -34.55
N LEU A 28 14.52 17.71 -34.42
CA LEU A 28 13.84 18.82 -35.09
C LEU A 28 13.87 20.13 -34.29
N GLY A 29 14.43 20.16 -33.07
CA GLY A 29 14.42 21.32 -32.18
C GLY A 29 13.03 21.76 -31.75
N LEU A 30 12.11 20.80 -31.57
CA LEU A 30 10.72 21.00 -31.19
C LEU A 30 10.42 20.60 -29.72
N ASP A 31 11.35 19.90 -29.10
CA ASP A 31 11.23 19.36 -27.75
C ASP A 31 10.88 20.40 -26.69
N GLN A 32 11.43 21.62 -26.82
CA GLN A 32 11.18 22.75 -25.92
C GLN A 32 10.13 23.75 -26.44
N LYS A 33 9.50 23.51 -27.59
CA LYS A 33 8.50 24.42 -28.12
C LYS A 33 7.17 24.24 -27.41
N PRO A 34 6.59 25.31 -26.80
CA PRO A 34 5.29 25.24 -26.15
C PRO A 34 4.19 24.89 -27.16
N VAL A 35 3.35 23.95 -26.78
CA VAL A 35 2.16 23.54 -27.52
C VAL A 35 0.97 23.68 -26.61
N ALA A 36 -0.09 24.35 -27.09
CA ALA A 36 -1.37 24.37 -26.39
C ALA A 36 -2.06 23.01 -26.54
N ASP A 37 -2.25 22.32 -25.41
CA ASP A 37 -2.97 21.04 -25.39
C ASP A 37 -4.47 21.31 -25.14
N PRO A 38 -5.35 21.03 -26.12
CA PRO A 38 -6.78 21.25 -25.97
C PRO A 38 -7.41 20.47 -24.80
N LEU A 39 -6.81 19.31 -24.44
CA LEU A 39 -7.29 18.49 -23.31
C LEU A 39 -6.93 19.10 -21.96
N LEU A 40 -5.96 20.00 -21.91
CA LEU A 40 -5.52 20.68 -20.69
C LEU A 40 -5.99 22.14 -20.62
N GLY A 41 -6.85 22.56 -21.51
CA GLY A 41 -7.32 23.93 -21.60
C GLY A 41 -6.23 24.91 -22.05
N LYS A 42 -5.91 25.93 -21.23
CA LYS A 42 -4.90 26.95 -21.55
C LYS A 42 -3.48 26.61 -21.10
N ILE A 43 -3.25 25.37 -20.63
CA ILE A 43 -1.93 24.99 -20.13
C ILE A 43 -1.03 24.69 -21.32
N GLU A 44 -0.02 25.53 -21.51
CA GLU A 44 1.06 25.25 -22.44
C GLU A 44 2.02 24.21 -21.85
N CYS A 45 2.39 23.24 -22.65
CA CYS A 45 3.41 22.25 -22.29
C CYS A 45 4.32 21.94 -23.50
N THR A 46 5.54 21.59 -23.22
CA THR A 46 6.48 21.12 -24.26
C THR A 46 6.41 19.61 -24.43
N PRO A 47 6.82 19.06 -25.58
CA PRO A 47 6.98 17.62 -25.73
C PRO A 47 7.85 16.98 -24.64
N GLU A 48 8.97 17.62 -24.28
CA GLU A 48 9.84 17.14 -23.19
C GLU A 48 9.13 17.12 -21.85
N MET A 49 8.37 18.16 -21.49
CA MET A 49 7.60 18.16 -20.24
C MET A 49 6.58 17.01 -20.18
N ARG A 50 5.97 16.64 -21.30
CA ARG A 50 5.04 15.50 -21.36
C ARG A 50 5.75 14.17 -21.23
N TYR A 51 6.89 14.04 -21.87
CA TYR A 51 7.74 12.87 -21.74
C TYR A 51 8.23 12.70 -20.30
N VAL A 52 8.75 13.76 -19.70
CA VAL A 52 9.22 13.78 -18.32
C VAL A 52 8.09 13.45 -17.34
N GLN A 53 6.88 13.96 -17.57
CA GLN A 53 5.70 13.62 -16.74
C GLN A 53 5.46 12.09 -16.70
N ALA A 54 5.54 11.42 -17.85
CA ALA A 54 5.39 9.97 -17.93
C ALA A 54 6.53 9.26 -17.19
N CYS A 55 7.77 9.75 -17.37
CA CYS A 55 8.95 9.20 -16.70
C CYS A 55 8.88 9.33 -15.18
N VAL A 56 8.55 10.52 -14.66
CA VAL A 56 8.44 10.79 -13.21
C VAL A 56 7.36 9.92 -12.57
N LEU A 57 6.22 9.73 -13.24
CA LEU A 57 5.18 8.83 -12.76
C LEU A 57 5.68 7.38 -12.71
N ALA A 58 6.39 6.92 -13.74
CA ALA A 58 6.89 5.54 -13.81
C ALA A 58 7.90 5.23 -12.69
N ILE A 59 8.87 6.11 -12.44
CA ILE A 59 9.87 5.93 -11.38
C ILE A 59 9.28 6.11 -9.97
N GLY A 60 8.10 6.73 -9.86
CA GLY A 60 7.32 6.79 -8.62
C GLY A 60 6.73 5.46 -8.17
N ASN A 61 7.02 4.37 -8.90
CA ASN A 61 6.61 3.00 -8.60
C ASN A 61 5.08 2.84 -8.38
N PRO A 62 4.26 3.18 -9.40
CA PRO A 62 2.80 3.24 -9.27
C PRO A 62 2.14 1.93 -8.85
N TYR A 63 2.79 0.79 -9.08
CA TYR A 63 2.31 -0.52 -8.60
C TYR A 63 2.33 -0.68 -7.08
N ARG A 64 2.97 0.25 -6.35
CA ARG A 64 2.99 0.32 -4.88
C ARG A 64 2.03 1.35 -4.30
N LEU A 65 1.30 2.03 -5.15
CA LEU A 65 0.34 3.06 -4.77
C LEU A 65 -1.08 2.53 -4.92
N ASN A 66 -2.00 2.96 -4.06
CA ASN A 66 -3.41 2.70 -4.32
C ASN A 66 -3.92 3.60 -5.46
N GLN A 67 -5.09 3.31 -6.02
CA GLN A 67 -5.64 4.02 -7.19
C GLN A 67 -5.77 5.53 -6.97
N ARG A 68 -6.15 5.97 -5.77
CA ARG A 68 -6.23 7.39 -5.42
C ARG A 68 -4.84 8.04 -5.41
N GLU A 69 -3.87 7.37 -4.84
CA GLU A 69 -2.47 7.82 -4.82
C GLU A 69 -1.85 7.84 -6.20
N ILE A 70 -2.19 6.88 -7.09
CA ILE A 70 -1.74 6.88 -8.50
C ILE A 70 -2.27 8.14 -9.21
N ALA A 71 -3.56 8.45 -9.05
CA ALA A 71 -4.15 9.64 -9.65
C ALA A 71 -3.54 10.93 -9.08
N GLU A 72 -3.21 10.95 -7.80
CA GLU A 72 -2.53 12.07 -7.14
C GLU A 72 -1.09 12.22 -7.64
N ALA A 73 -0.33 11.12 -7.72
CA ALA A 73 1.03 11.08 -8.25
C ALA A 73 1.10 11.53 -9.71
N ALA A 74 0.10 11.20 -10.53
CA ALA A 74 0.03 11.66 -11.92
C ALA A 74 -0.14 13.19 -12.01
N ARG A 75 -0.96 13.80 -11.14
CA ARG A 75 -1.10 15.26 -11.04
C ARG A 75 0.20 15.92 -10.56
N LEU A 76 0.85 15.31 -9.56
CA LEU A 76 2.15 15.76 -9.06
C LEU A 76 3.22 15.68 -10.15
N ALA A 77 3.31 14.57 -10.89
CA ALA A 77 4.26 14.41 -11.99
C ALA A 77 4.08 15.50 -13.05
N GLN A 78 2.83 15.94 -13.30
CA GLN A 78 2.58 17.07 -14.19
C GLN A 78 3.11 18.40 -13.62
N ALA A 79 2.93 18.64 -12.32
CA ALA A 79 3.42 19.86 -11.68
C ALA A 79 4.94 19.88 -11.56
N TRP A 80 5.58 18.73 -11.40
CA TRP A 80 7.00 18.55 -11.19
C TRP A 80 7.82 18.40 -12.46
N ALA A 81 7.20 18.07 -13.61
CA ALA A 81 7.91 17.91 -14.86
C ALA A 81 8.87 19.10 -15.21
N PRO A 82 8.51 20.36 -14.94
CA PRO A 82 9.43 21.48 -15.19
C PRO A 82 10.70 21.50 -14.31
N LEU A 83 10.71 20.76 -13.20
CA LEU A 83 11.85 20.67 -12.27
C LEU A 83 12.83 19.54 -12.63
N VAL A 84 12.47 18.71 -13.59
CA VAL A 84 13.29 17.57 -14.04
C VAL A 84 13.88 17.87 -15.40
N ARG A 85 15.16 17.59 -15.57
CA ARG A 85 15.85 17.76 -16.85
C ARG A 85 16.21 16.41 -17.43
N VAL A 86 16.03 16.31 -18.74
CA VAL A 86 16.60 15.20 -19.52
C VAL A 86 18.02 15.58 -19.90
N VAL A 87 18.99 14.78 -19.46
CA VAL A 87 20.40 14.98 -19.71
C VAL A 87 20.93 13.89 -20.65
N ASP A 88 21.88 14.27 -21.49
CA ASP A 88 22.54 13.31 -22.36
C ASP A 88 23.44 12.38 -21.55
N GLY A 89 23.43 11.10 -21.92
CA GLY A 89 24.23 10.09 -21.25
C GLY A 89 23.51 9.48 -20.04
N VAL A 90 24.23 8.62 -19.34
CA VAL A 90 23.72 7.83 -18.20
C VAL A 90 23.74 8.64 -16.92
N ALA A 91 22.62 8.65 -16.20
CA ALA A 91 22.49 9.21 -14.86
C ALA A 91 21.98 8.14 -13.88
N ALA A 92 21.71 8.54 -12.63
CA ALA A 92 21.15 7.63 -11.63
C ALA A 92 19.85 6.99 -12.13
N VAL A 93 18.95 7.79 -12.70
CA VAL A 93 17.81 7.31 -13.48
C VAL A 93 18.18 7.32 -14.94
N THR A 94 18.22 6.16 -15.54
CA THR A 94 18.63 5.94 -16.93
C THR A 94 17.46 5.52 -17.79
N ILE A 95 17.43 6.00 -19.03
CA ILE A 95 16.51 5.63 -20.09
C ILE A 95 17.32 5.01 -21.22
N ASP A 96 16.96 3.80 -21.60
CA ASP A 96 17.50 3.12 -22.79
C ASP A 96 16.45 3.24 -23.90
N PRO A 97 16.66 4.11 -24.92
CA PRO A 97 15.67 4.35 -25.96
C PRO A 97 15.48 3.17 -26.90
N ASP A 98 16.44 2.22 -26.95
CA ASP A 98 16.36 1.02 -27.78
C ASP A 98 15.47 -0.07 -27.15
N ARG A 99 15.00 0.14 -25.93
CA ARG A 99 14.17 -0.80 -25.21
C ARG A 99 12.75 -0.26 -25.03
N ASP A 100 11.78 -1.17 -25.03
CA ASP A 100 10.38 -0.85 -24.64
C ASP A 100 10.22 -0.88 -23.12
N GLU A 101 11.09 -0.19 -22.41
CA GLU A 101 11.12 -0.10 -20.97
C GLU A 101 11.08 1.37 -20.52
N GLY A 102 10.39 1.68 -19.43
CA GLY A 102 10.42 3.02 -18.84
C GLY A 102 11.74 3.32 -18.16
N PRO A 103 11.91 4.58 -17.68
CA PRO A 103 13.07 4.97 -16.93
C PRO A 103 13.29 4.10 -15.70
N GLY A 104 14.52 3.81 -15.36
CA GLY A 104 14.85 2.97 -14.23
C GLY A 104 16.21 3.25 -13.62
N TYR A 105 16.40 2.79 -12.43
CA TYR A 105 17.69 2.72 -11.77
C TYR A 105 18.39 1.45 -12.23
N LEU A 106 19.33 1.59 -13.16
CA LEU A 106 20.05 0.44 -13.69
C LEU A 106 21.29 0.14 -12.82
N PRO A 107 21.57 -1.14 -12.54
CA PRO A 107 22.86 -1.55 -11.99
C PRO A 107 24.01 -1.07 -12.87
N ASP A 108 25.18 -0.85 -12.31
CA ASP A 108 26.33 -0.28 -13.02
C ASP A 108 26.69 -1.06 -14.30
N GLU A 109 26.60 -2.40 -14.25
CA GLU A 109 26.86 -3.27 -15.40
C GLU A 109 25.88 -3.01 -16.56
N ARG A 110 24.58 -2.88 -16.25
CA ARG A 110 23.56 -2.56 -17.25
C ARG A 110 23.66 -1.13 -17.72
N ARG A 111 24.04 -0.20 -16.85
CA ARG A 111 24.25 1.21 -17.16
C ARG A 111 25.39 1.39 -18.13
N ALA A 112 26.50 0.68 -17.94
CA ALA A 112 27.66 0.69 -18.84
C ALA A 112 27.34 0.12 -20.24
N ALA A 113 26.33 -0.71 -20.39
CA ALA A 113 25.91 -1.29 -21.64
C ALA A 113 25.00 -0.36 -22.49
N VAL A 114 24.47 0.72 -21.91
CA VAL A 114 23.62 1.69 -22.62
C VAL A 114 24.51 2.64 -23.42
N SER A 115 24.52 2.49 -24.75
CA SER A 115 25.42 3.26 -25.64
C SER A 115 24.87 4.64 -26.03
N GLN A 116 23.55 4.82 -26.06
CA GLN A 116 22.87 6.06 -26.45
C GLN A 116 21.71 6.36 -25.51
N GLY A 117 21.98 6.38 -24.19
CA GLY A 117 20.98 6.60 -23.17
C GLY A 117 20.78 8.07 -22.82
N PHE A 118 19.64 8.35 -22.24
CA PHE A 118 19.34 9.59 -21.55
C PHE A 118 19.37 9.37 -20.06
N GLY A 119 19.66 10.45 -19.31
CA GLY A 119 19.49 10.48 -17.88
C GLY A 119 18.35 11.41 -17.48
N LEU A 120 17.83 11.22 -16.27
CA LEU A 120 16.98 12.21 -15.60
C LEU A 120 17.74 12.84 -14.43
N ASP A 121 17.89 14.15 -14.46
CA ASP A 121 18.36 14.94 -13.31
C ASP A 121 17.15 15.34 -12.47
N LEU A 122 17.03 14.72 -11.30
CA LEU A 122 15.94 14.94 -10.33
C LEU A 122 16.32 15.91 -9.22
N SER A 123 17.53 16.47 -9.21
CA SER A 123 18.08 17.24 -8.09
C SER A 123 17.21 18.43 -7.69
N ALA A 124 16.70 19.18 -8.67
CA ALA A 124 15.82 20.32 -8.39
C ALA A 124 14.45 19.90 -7.87
N LEU A 125 13.90 18.78 -8.35
CA LEU A 125 12.67 18.19 -7.86
C LEU A 125 12.82 17.72 -6.41
N GLU A 126 13.88 17.00 -6.13
CA GLU A 126 14.19 16.50 -4.78
C GLU A 126 14.32 17.64 -3.79
N ALA A 127 15.08 18.68 -4.13
CA ALA A 127 15.24 19.86 -3.29
C ALA A 127 13.92 20.63 -3.06
N ASP A 128 13.03 20.70 -4.05
CA ASP A 128 11.72 21.34 -3.89
C ASP A 128 10.83 20.58 -2.92
N ILE A 129 10.80 19.25 -3.03
CA ILE A 129 10.01 18.39 -2.13
C ILE A 129 10.54 18.47 -0.71
N ASP A 130 11.85 18.33 -0.52
CA ASP A 130 12.49 18.40 0.80
C ASP A 130 12.18 19.73 1.50
N ARG A 131 12.26 20.85 0.77
CA ARG A 131 11.92 22.19 1.26
C ARG A 131 10.45 22.28 1.69
N ARG A 132 9.52 21.75 0.89
CA ARG A 132 8.08 21.79 1.20
C ARG A 132 7.72 20.89 2.36
N LEU A 133 8.31 19.70 2.44
CA LEU A 133 8.12 18.79 3.58
C LEU A 133 8.62 19.41 4.88
N ALA A 134 9.80 20.06 4.85
CA ALA A 134 10.35 20.77 6.00
C ALA A 134 9.45 21.95 6.45
N GLY A 135 8.86 22.66 5.49
CA GLY A 135 7.95 23.78 5.75
C GLY A 135 6.52 23.39 6.16
N ALA A 136 6.15 22.12 6.02
CA ALA A 136 4.77 21.66 6.25
C ALA A 136 4.34 21.68 7.72
N GLY A 137 5.27 21.71 8.68
CA GLY A 137 4.95 21.83 10.10
C GLY A 137 3.98 20.78 10.64
N GLY A 138 3.96 19.58 10.03
CA GLY A 138 3.03 18.50 10.38
C GLY A 138 1.69 18.55 9.64
N GLN A 139 1.51 19.43 8.66
CA GLN A 139 0.32 19.45 7.82
C GLN A 139 0.19 18.18 7.00
N ALA A 140 -1.02 17.63 6.93
CA ALA A 140 -1.30 16.41 6.18
C ALA A 140 -1.31 16.66 4.65
N GLN A 141 -1.61 17.87 4.19
CA GLN A 141 -1.66 18.28 2.79
C GLN A 141 -0.67 19.40 2.53
N ILE A 142 0.07 19.31 1.45
CA ILE A 142 1.08 20.28 1.01
C ILE A 142 0.73 20.80 -0.38
N GLU A 143 0.95 22.07 -0.60
CA GLU A 143 0.81 22.70 -1.92
C GLU A 143 2.10 22.56 -2.71
N PHE A 144 2.00 22.05 -3.93
CA PHE A 144 3.12 21.84 -4.86
C PHE A 144 3.13 22.81 -6.05
N GLY A 145 2.42 23.91 -5.96
CA GLY A 145 2.40 24.96 -6.97
C GLY A 145 1.03 25.15 -7.62
N GLN A 146 0.97 26.10 -8.55
CA GLN A 146 -0.23 26.39 -9.36
C GLN A 146 0.07 26.08 -10.81
N ARG A 147 -0.85 25.44 -11.49
CA ARG A 147 -0.78 25.21 -12.91
C ARG A 147 -2.12 25.50 -13.57
N GLY A 148 -2.14 26.41 -14.55
CA GLY A 148 -3.37 26.85 -15.19
C GLY A 148 -4.42 27.44 -14.23
N GLY A 149 -3.98 28.05 -13.11
CA GLY A 149 -4.85 28.58 -12.06
C GLY A 149 -5.35 27.54 -11.05
N ILE A 150 -4.95 26.27 -11.19
CA ILE A 150 -5.32 25.19 -10.26
C ILE A 150 -4.16 24.93 -9.29
N VAL A 151 -4.46 25.00 -8.01
CA VAL A 151 -3.50 24.62 -6.95
C VAL A 151 -3.36 23.10 -6.93
N VAL A 152 -2.12 22.61 -7.08
CA VAL A 152 -1.81 21.18 -6.94
C VAL A 152 -1.45 20.91 -5.49
N GLN A 153 -2.31 20.19 -4.82
CA GLN A 153 -2.10 19.72 -3.45
C GLN A 153 -1.93 18.22 -3.42
N ALA A 154 -1.12 17.74 -2.51
CA ALA A 154 -0.94 16.32 -2.26
C ALA A 154 -0.70 16.02 -0.78
N SER A 155 -0.92 14.77 -0.41
CA SER A 155 -0.57 14.25 0.90
C SER A 155 0.95 14.39 1.12
N ALA A 156 1.34 14.95 2.27
CA ALA A 156 2.73 15.02 2.70
C ALA A 156 3.38 13.63 2.73
N GLN A 157 2.62 12.63 3.15
CA GLN A 157 3.06 11.24 3.21
C GLN A 157 3.31 10.64 1.82
N LEU A 158 2.42 10.90 0.85
CA LEU A 158 2.64 10.44 -0.53
C LEU A 158 3.88 11.11 -1.12
N ALA A 159 4.04 12.43 -0.93
CA ALA A 159 5.20 13.16 -1.41
C ALA A 159 6.51 12.62 -0.81
N ALA A 160 6.53 12.32 0.49
CA ALA A 160 7.70 11.72 1.16
C ALA A 160 8.02 10.32 0.63
N ARG A 161 7.01 9.48 0.38
CA ARG A 161 7.22 8.15 -0.23
C ARG A 161 7.74 8.25 -1.66
N LEU A 162 7.19 9.12 -2.48
CA LEU A 162 7.68 9.35 -3.85
C LEU A 162 9.12 9.85 -3.82
N ARG A 163 9.44 10.80 -2.93
CA ARG A 163 10.80 11.29 -2.73
C ARG A 163 11.78 10.16 -2.37
N GLN A 164 11.34 9.24 -1.49
CA GLN A 164 12.13 8.06 -1.15
C GLN A 164 12.32 7.13 -2.36
N TYR A 165 11.30 6.91 -3.18
CA TYR A 165 11.43 6.06 -4.38
C TYR A 165 12.41 6.62 -5.39
N TRP A 166 12.54 7.95 -5.48
CA TRP A 166 13.47 8.61 -6.39
C TRP A 166 14.91 8.73 -5.87
N SER A 167 15.11 8.71 -4.53
CA SER A 167 16.46 8.79 -3.95
C SER A 167 17.15 7.43 -3.84
N GLN A 168 16.35 6.37 -3.72
CA GLN A 168 16.87 5.02 -3.51
C GLN A 168 16.78 4.22 -4.79
N GLY A 169 17.81 4.31 -5.63
CA GLY A 169 17.91 3.57 -6.88
C GLY A 169 17.84 2.06 -6.78
N THR A 170 18.05 1.51 -5.61
CA THR A 170 17.85 0.10 -5.28
C THR A 170 17.31 0.04 -3.87
N PHE A 171 16.07 -0.43 -3.74
CA PHE A 171 15.63 -0.91 -2.44
C PHE A 171 16.54 -2.09 -2.08
N ASP A 172 17.49 -1.89 -1.18
CA ASP A 172 18.19 -2.99 -0.56
C ASP A 172 17.14 -3.93 0.00
N ARG A 173 17.09 -5.10 -0.56
CA ARG A 173 16.15 -6.12 -0.12
C ARG A 173 16.58 -6.52 1.28
N ALA A 174 15.74 -6.19 2.25
CA ALA A 174 16.03 -6.47 3.66
C ALA A 174 16.17 -7.97 3.99
N ALA A 175 15.79 -8.86 3.07
CA ALA A 175 15.91 -10.31 3.22
C ALA A 175 16.05 -11.02 1.88
N GLU A 176 16.83 -12.09 1.88
CA GLU A 176 16.94 -13.03 0.78
C GLU A 176 15.57 -13.68 0.50
N ARG A 177 15.29 -13.91 -0.77
CA ARG A 177 14.06 -14.56 -1.23
C ARG A 177 14.35 -15.96 -1.73
N LEU A 178 13.58 -16.89 -1.25
CA LEU A 178 13.61 -18.28 -1.68
C LEU A 178 12.48 -18.48 -2.70
N THR A 179 12.82 -19.01 -3.86
CA THR A 179 11.85 -19.44 -4.85
C THR A 179 10.97 -20.54 -4.25
N ALA A 180 9.69 -20.47 -4.49
CA ALA A 180 8.69 -21.41 -4.01
C ALA A 180 7.81 -21.90 -5.17
N GLY A 181 6.78 -22.65 -4.89
CA GLY A 181 5.87 -23.21 -5.91
C GLY A 181 4.68 -23.90 -5.28
N TYR A 182 4.52 -23.73 -3.95
CA TYR A 182 3.40 -24.31 -3.22
C TYR A 182 2.20 -23.35 -3.17
N ALA A 183 1.03 -23.90 -2.85
CA ALA A 183 -0.19 -23.12 -2.70
C ALA A 183 -0.41 -22.69 -1.25
N LEU A 184 -1.04 -21.53 -1.08
CA LEU A 184 -1.64 -21.07 0.18
C LEU A 184 -3.11 -20.76 -0.07
N ASP A 185 -3.94 -21.01 0.92
CA ASP A 185 -5.28 -20.48 1.00
C ASP A 185 -5.22 -19.03 1.44
N THR A 186 -5.95 -18.15 0.76
CA THR A 186 -5.97 -16.72 1.07
C THR A 186 -7.37 -16.23 1.32
N VAL A 187 -7.50 -15.29 2.24
CA VAL A 187 -8.73 -14.53 2.50
C VAL A 187 -8.39 -13.05 2.37
N ILE A 188 -9.15 -12.33 1.53
CA ILE A 188 -8.82 -10.96 1.13
C ILE A 188 -9.85 -9.98 1.69
N GLY A 189 -9.35 -8.89 2.26
CA GLY A 189 -10.17 -7.82 2.81
C GLY A 189 -10.38 -7.92 4.32
N PHE A 190 -10.28 -6.76 4.98
CA PHE A 190 -10.24 -6.67 6.44
C PHE A 190 -11.42 -7.38 7.13
N ASN A 191 -12.64 -7.21 6.61
CA ASN A 191 -13.84 -7.85 7.21
C ASN A 191 -13.81 -9.37 7.04
N GLN A 192 -13.40 -9.87 5.89
CA GLN A 192 -13.28 -11.30 5.62
C GLN A 192 -12.15 -11.93 6.46
N VAL A 193 -11.02 -11.23 6.57
CA VAL A 193 -9.91 -11.65 7.44
C VAL A 193 -10.35 -11.69 8.90
N HIS A 194 -11.09 -10.68 9.36
CA HIS A 194 -11.64 -10.66 10.71
C HIS A 194 -12.56 -11.87 10.95
N ALA A 195 -13.46 -12.19 10.02
CA ALA A 195 -14.33 -13.35 10.11
C ALA A 195 -13.54 -14.67 10.12
N ALA A 196 -12.51 -14.81 9.27
CA ALA A 196 -11.64 -15.99 9.24
C ALA A 196 -10.90 -16.22 10.55
N LEU A 197 -10.38 -15.16 11.15
CA LEU A 197 -9.68 -15.19 12.44
C LEU A 197 -10.62 -15.41 13.62
N GLY A 198 -11.89 -15.03 13.48
CA GLY A 198 -12.94 -15.22 14.48
C GLY A 198 -13.65 -16.57 14.38
N ALA A 199 -13.18 -17.50 13.55
CA ALA A 199 -13.88 -18.76 13.26
C ALA A 199 -15.35 -18.54 12.86
N GLN A 200 -15.59 -17.51 12.06
CA GLN A 200 -16.90 -17.06 11.57
C GLN A 200 -17.88 -16.58 12.67
N LEU A 201 -17.36 -16.28 13.88
CA LEU A 201 -18.16 -15.65 14.93
C LEU A 201 -18.71 -14.30 14.43
N ASP A 202 -20.00 -14.05 14.65
CA ASP A 202 -20.56 -12.75 14.30
C ASP A 202 -19.89 -11.62 15.11
N PHE A 203 -19.63 -10.49 14.45
CA PHE A 203 -19.06 -9.34 15.13
C PHE A 203 -19.93 -8.85 16.30
N ALA A 204 -21.25 -8.94 16.15
CA ALA A 204 -22.17 -8.62 17.24
C ALA A 204 -22.00 -9.55 18.45
N GLU A 205 -21.80 -10.85 18.23
CA GLU A 205 -21.54 -11.81 19.30
C GLU A 205 -20.20 -11.52 20.00
N LEU A 206 -19.16 -11.16 19.24
CA LEU A 206 -17.88 -10.75 19.81
C LEU A 206 -18.02 -9.50 20.69
N VAL A 207 -18.83 -8.53 20.25
CA VAL A 207 -19.03 -7.25 20.97
C VAL A 207 -19.94 -7.43 22.20
N LEU A 208 -21.01 -8.20 22.09
CA LEU A 208 -21.99 -8.37 23.18
C LEU A 208 -21.55 -9.41 24.22
N GLY A 209 -20.71 -10.37 23.81
CA GLY A 209 -20.33 -11.52 24.62
C GLY A 209 -21.48 -12.53 24.80
N PRO A 210 -21.22 -13.67 25.49
CA PRO A 210 -22.16 -14.79 25.60
C PRO A 210 -23.41 -14.44 26.37
N GLU A 211 -23.41 -13.39 27.17
CA GLU A 211 -24.57 -13.00 27.99
C GLU A 211 -25.48 -11.96 27.30
N GLY A 212 -25.10 -11.46 26.13
CA GLY A 212 -25.89 -10.46 25.38
C GLY A 212 -26.11 -9.13 26.12
N THR A 213 -25.43 -8.93 27.24
CA THR A 213 -25.64 -7.81 28.19
C THR A 213 -24.53 -6.75 28.12
N GLY A 214 -23.80 -6.69 27.01
CA GLY A 214 -22.80 -5.64 26.86
C GLY A 214 -23.48 -4.27 26.89
N GLY A 215 -23.38 -3.52 27.98
CA GLY A 215 -23.94 -2.23 28.36
C GLY A 215 -24.14 -1.15 27.28
N TYR A 216 -24.75 -1.52 26.17
CA TYR A 216 -25.15 -0.63 25.08
C TYR A 216 -26.57 -0.17 25.32
N ALA A 217 -26.80 1.14 25.32
CA ALA A 217 -28.14 1.68 25.30
C ALA A 217 -28.86 1.22 24.04
N ASP A 218 -30.11 0.83 24.15
CA ASP A 218 -31.00 0.20 23.13
C ASP A 218 -31.06 0.94 21.75
N GLY A 219 -30.48 2.12 21.62
CA GLY A 219 -30.50 2.91 20.39
C GLY A 219 -29.28 2.74 19.46
N ASP A 220 -28.15 2.27 19.97
CA ASP A 220 -26.88 2.22 19.20
C ASP A 220 -26.61 0.86 18.54
N ALA A 221 -27.32 -0.18 18.94
CA ALA A 221 -27.09 -1.55 18.47
C ALA A 221 -27.45 -1.78 16.98
N GLY A 222 -28.27 -0.96 16.39
CA GLY A 222 -28.83 -1.20 15.05
C GLY A 222 -27.93 -0.89 13.85
N VAL A 223 -26.86 -0.11 14.02
CA VAL A 223 -26.05 0.39 12.90
C VAL A 223 -24.86 -0.53 12.57
N TRP A 224 -24.36 -1.28 13.54
CA TRP A 224 -23.18 -2.15 13.36
C TRP A 224 -23.49 -3.66 13.43
N THR A 225 -24.76 -4.01 13.72
CA THR A 225 -25.26 -5.39 13.75
C THR A 225 -25.70 -5.92 12.39
N ASN A 226 -25.47 -5.22 11.28
CA ASN A 226 -25.70 -5.82 9.97
C ASN A 226 -24.81 -7.06 9.85
N ALA A 227 -25.39 -8.18 10.22
CA ALA A 227 -24.83 -9.51 10.15
C ALA A 227 -24.45 -9.79 8.70
N ASP A 228 -23.21 -9.49 8.37
CA ASP A 228 -22.61 -9.98 7.14
C ASP A 228 -22.20 -11.43 7.42
N THR A 229 -23.20 -12.33 7.50
CA THR A 229 -23.00 -13.80 7.43
C THR A 229 -22.49 -14.15 6.03
N GLN A 230 -21.50 -13.40 5.57
CA GLN A 230 -20.85 -13.70 4.32
C GLN A 230 -20.04 -14.98 4.50
N ARG A 231 -20.39 -15.97 3.70
CA ARG A 231 -19.55 -17.16 3.50
C ARG A 231 -18.12 -16.71 3.29
N LEU A 232 -17.21 -17.29 4.03
CA LEU A 232 -15.77 -17.02 3.91
C LEU A 232 -15.32 -17.32 2.47
N ASP A 233 -14.81 -16.31 1.80
CA ASP A 233 -14.32 -16.42 0.43
C ASP A 233 -12.82 -16.77 0.48
N VAL A 234 -12.53 -18.07 0.43
CA VAL A 234 -11.15 -18.58 0.44
C VAL A 234 -10.69 -18.80 -0.99
N VAL A 235 -9.66 -18.08 -1.39
CA VAL A 235 -9.09 -18.14 -2.75
C VAL A 235 -7.69 -18.70 -2.68
N PRO A 236 -7.37 -19.78 -3.43
CA PRO A 236 -6.02 -20.31 -3.47
C PRO A 236 -5.06 -19.37 -4.21
N ALA A 237 -3.82 -19.27 -3.75
CA ALA A 237 -2.76 -18.53 -4.41
C ALA A 237 -1.48 -19.36 -4.48
N THR A 238 -0.73 -19.23 -5.57
CA THR A 238 0.59 -19.84 -5.70
C THR A 238 1.67 -18.91 -5.13
N VAL A 239 2.50 -19.41 -4.24
CA VAL A 239 3.67 -18.69 -3.74
C VAL A 239 4.78 -18.76 -4.79
N LEU A 240 5.15 -17.62 -5.37
CA LEU A 240 6.25 -17.53 -6.34
C LEU A 240 7.60 -17.42 -5.64
N ASP A 241 7.67 -16.59 -4.62
CA ASP A 241 8.85 -16.46 -3.75
C ASP A 241 8.42 -16.05 -2.33
N GLN A 242 9.30 -16.30 -1.37
CA GLN A 242 9.07 -15.98 0.04
C GLN A 242 10.34 -15.46 0.71
N SER A 243 10.16 -14.70 1.78
CA SER A 243 11.21 -14.27 2.69
C SER A 243 10.70 -14.34 4.13
N LEU A 244 11.56 -14.02 5.11
CA LEU A 244 11.15 -13.96 6.52
C LEU A 244 9.99 -12.97 6.75
N ARG A 245 9.87 -11.92 5.91
CA ARG A 245 8.92 -10.82 6.10
C ARG A 245 7.84 -10.74 5.04
N GLY A 246 7.73 -11.70 4.13
CA GLY A 246 6.67 -11.60 3.14
C GLY A 246 6.69 -12.65 2.04
N TYR A 247 5.65 -12.58 1.23
CA TYR A 247 5.35 -13.50 0.14
C TYR A 247 5.13 -12.74 -1.16
N ARG A 248 5.49 -13.37 -2.27
CA ARG A 248 4.98 -13.01 -3.59
C ARG A 248 3.99 -14.07 -4.03
N LEU A 249 2.77 -13.65 -4.26
CA LEU A 249 1.64 -14.52 -4.57
C LEU A 249 1.13 -14.27 -5.97
N LEU A 250 0.68 -15.35 -6.61
CA LEU A 250 0.00 -15.35 -7.90
C LEU A 250 -1.39 -15.96 -7.72
N TRP A 251 -2.42 -15.20 -8.06
CA TRP A 251 -3.79 -15.69 -8.21
C TRP A 251 -4.09 -15.88 -9.68
N GLU A 252 -4.74 -17.00 -10.02
CA GLU A 252 -5.13 -17.30 -11.39
C GLU A 252 -6.32 -16.45 -11.88
N ALA A 253 -6.45 -16.33 -13.18
CA ALA A 253 -7.57 -15.62 -13.80
C ALA A 253 -8.90 -16.34 -13.55
N GLY A 254 -9.96 -15.59 -13.27
CA GLY A 254 -11.29 -16.15 -13.01
C GLY A 254 -11.67 -16.22 -11.54
N ASP A 255 -10.70 -16.23 -10.65
CA ASP A 255 -10.97 -15.99 -9.25
C ASP A 255 -11.39 -14.52 -9.08
N ALA A 256 -12.52 -14.27 -8.42
CA ALA A 256 -13.03 -12.90 -8.21
C ALA A 256 -12.16 -12.15 -7.18
N VAL A 257 -10.86 -12.05 -7.46
CA VAL A 257 -9.88 -11.46 -6.54
C VAL A 257 -10.04 -9.94 -6.53
N ARG A 258 -10.72 -9.42 -5.52
CA ARG A 258 -10.87 -7.98 -5.28
C ARG A 258 -9.76 -7.48 -4.36
N ILE A 259 -8.54 -7.51 -4.86
CA ILE A 259 -7.36 -7.07 -4.11
C ILE A 259 -6.94 -5.65 -4.53
N LYS A 260 -6.38 -4.89 -3.60
CA LYS A 260 -5.79 -3.57 -3.84
C LYS A 260 -4.54 -3.38 -2.99
N VAL A 261 -3.68 -2.48 -3.38
CA VAL A 261 -2.53 -2.10 -2.56
C VAL A 261 -3.01 -1.51 -1.23
N GLY A 262 -2.41 -1.96 -0.13
CA GLY A 262 -2.81 -1.62 1.22
C GLY A 262 -3.91 -2.51 1.80
N GLU A 263 -4.42 -3.51 1.06
CA GLU A 263 -5.42 -4.44 1.57
C GLU A 263 -4.80 -5.46 2.53
N VAL A 264 -5.58 -5.86 3.52
CA VAL A 264 -5.23 -6.92 4.47
C VAL A 264 -5.58 -8.28 3.88
N VAL A 265 -4.65 -9.23 4.00
CA VAL A 265 -4.81 -10.60 3.51
C VAL A 265 -4.41 -11.57 4.61
N ALA A 266 -5.26 -12.56 4.87
CA ALA A 266 -4.89 -13.71 5.69
C ALA A 266 -4.40 -14.86 4.80
N LEU A 267 -3.41 -15.60 5.30
CA LEU A 267 -2.72 -16.68 4.60
C LEU A 267 -2.68 -17.92 5.48
N SER A 268 -3.01 -19.08 4.94
CA SER A 268 -2.90 -20.35 5.65
C SER A 268 -2.48 -21.49 4.70
N PHE A 269 -1.91 -22.55 5.25
CA PHE A 269 -1.62 -23.75 4.46
C PHE A 269 -2.94 -24.47 4.11
N PRO A 270 -3.08 -24.99 2.89
CA PRO A 270 -4.28 -25.68 2.46
C PRO A 270 -4.48 -27.00 3.20
N GLY A 271 -5.73 -27.47 3.28
CA GLY A 271 -6.07 -28.78 3.86
C GLY A 271 -6.12 -28.84 5.38
N MET A 272 -5.95 -27.71 6.07
CA MET A 272 -6.18 -27.66 7.52
C MET A 272 -7.68 -27.57 7.85
N ASP A 273 -8.09 -28.26 8.92
CA ASP A 273 -9.43 -28.14 9.46
C ASP A 273 -9.72 -26.68 9.84
N GLU A 274 -10.89 -26.20 9.46
CA GLU A 274 -11.29 -24.80 9.63
C GLU A 274 -11.15 -24.32 11.08
N ALA A 275 -11.48 -25.18 12.05
CA ALA A 275 -11.36 -24.90 13.48
C ALA A 275 -9.91 -24.86 14.02
N ARG A 276 -8.95 -25.37 13.25
CA ARG A 276 -7.53 -25.46 13.62
C ARG A 276 -6.61 -24.66 12.69
N ARG A 277 -7.19 -23.89 11.80
CA ARG A 277 -6.46 -23.16 10.76
C ARG A 277 -5.75 -21.95 11.37
N ASP A 278 -4.45 -22.01 11.40
CA ASP A 278 -3.62 -20.86 11.76
C ASP A 278 -3.50 -19.89 10.57
N TRP A 279 -3.91 -18.66 10.79
CA TRP A 279 -3.84 -17.62 9.79
C TRP A 279 -2.70 -16.64 10.08
N MET A 280 -1.79 -16.50 9.13
CA MET A 280 -0.85 -15.40 9.07
C MET A 280 -1.56 -14.18 8.48
N VAL A 281 -1.17 -12.98 8.87
CA VAL A 281 -1.76 -11.74 8.36
C VAL A 281 -0.68 -10.90 7.69
N GLY A 282 -0.99 -10.44 6.48
CA GLY A 282 -0.14 -9.56 5.69
C GLY A 282 -0.89 -8.41 5.07
N ILE A 283 -0.12 -7.47 4.51
CA ILE A 283 -0.63 -6.30 3.77
C ILE A 283 -0.02 -6.30 2.37
N VAL A 284 -0.86 -6.04 1.37
CA VAL A 284 -0.44 -5.90 -0.02
C VAL A 284 0.41 -4.64 -0.18
N ARG A 285 1.67 -4.81 -0.58
CA ARG A 285 2.62 -3.70 -0.79
C ARG A 285 2.75 -3.27 -2.24
N TRP A 286 2.48 -4.16 -3.15
CA TRP A 286 2.43 -3.88 -4.58
C TRP A 286 1.62 -4.96 -5.30
N MET A 287 1.10 -4.63 -6.46
CA MET A 287 0.42 -5.59 -7.30
C MET A 287 0.54 -5.25 -8.79
N ARG A 288 0.38 -6.27 -9.63
CA ARG A 288 0.29 -6.16 -11.08
C ARG A 288 -0.78 -7.12 -11.60
N ILE A 289 -1.50 -6.67 -12.61
CA ILE A 289 -2.44 -7.51 -13.34
C ILE A 289 -1.82 -7.86 -14.69
N GLY A 290 -1.62 -9.13 -14.94
CA GLY A 290 -1.11 -9.66 -16.20
C GLY A 290 -2.17 -9.62 -17.31
N THR A 291 -1.73 -9.85 -18.56
CA THR A 291 -2.59 -9.81 -19.76
C THR A 291 -3.74 -10.81 -19.73
N GLU A 292 -3.59 -11.90 -19.00
CA GLU A 292 -4.61 -12.96 -18.85
C GLU A 292 -5.48 -12.76 -17.60
N GLY A 293 -5.40 -11.61 -16.93
CA GLY A 293 -6.15 -11.33 -15.71
C GLY A 293 -5.58 -11.97 -14.45
N ARG A 294 -4.40 -12.59 -14.52
CA ARG A 294 -3.67 -13.09 -13.34
C ARG A 294 -3.22 -11.93 -12.47
N VAL A 295 -3.31 -12.09 -11.17
CA VAL A 295 -2.87 -11.07 -10.19
C VAL A 295 -1.58 -11.53 -9.53
N ASP A 296 -0.50 -10.77 -9.75
CA ASP A 296 0.81 -10.95 -9.11
C ASP A 296 0.98 -9.84 -8.06
N ALA A 297 1.14 -10.22 -6.80
CA ALA A 297 1.27 -9.24 -5.72
C ALA A 297 2.31 -9.64 -4.68
N GLY A 298 2.95 -8.62 -4.11
CA GLY A 298 3.85 -8.77 -2.97
C GLY A 298 3.17 -8.36 -1.68
N LEU A 299 3.21 -9.27 -0.71
CA LEU A 299 2.68 -9.08 0.63
C LEU A 299 3.82 -8.92 1.63
N GLU A 300 3.66 -7.99 2.55
CA GLU A 300 4.46 -7.92 3.77
C GLU A 300 3.67 -8.53 4.91
N LEU A 301 4.24 -9.52 5.58
CA LEU A 301 3.66 -10.09 6.78
C LEU A 301 3.73 -9.09 7.93
N ILE A 302 2.63 -8.94 8.65
CA ILE A 302 2.56 -8.13 9.88
C ILE A 302 2.45 -9.03 11.12
N ALA A 303 1.87 -10.21 10.98
CA ALA A 303 1.82 -11.19 12.05
C ALA A 303 1.80 -12.62 11.51
N ARG A 304 2.48 -13.51 12.24
CA ARG A 304 2.44 -14.97 12.00
C ARG A 304 1.22 -15.63 12.64
N ARG A 305 0.62 -14.98 13.63
CA ARG A 305 -0.61 -15.37 14.29
C ARG A 305 -1.37 -14.13 14.72
N ALA A 306 -2.68 -14.15 14.49
CA ALA A 306 -3.58 -13.08 14.91
C ALA A 306 -4.95 -13.64 15.29
N ARG A 307 -5.72 -12.84 15.99
CA ARG A 307 -7.11 -13.14 16.40
C ARG A 307 -8.02 -11.98 16.02
N ALA A 308 -9.30 -12.29 15.78
CA ALA A 308 -10.32 -11.28 15.65
C ALA A 308 -10.50 -10.53 16.97
N ALA A 309 -10.68 -9.22 16.88
CA ALA A 309 -10.90 -8.36 18.03
C ALA A 309 -11.87 -7.23 17.70
N SER A 310 -12.44 -6.65 18.76
CA SER A 310 -13.16 -5.39 18.68
C SER A 310 -12.49 -4.34 19.57
N LEU A 311 -12.49 -3.09 19.11
CA LEU A 311 -12.05 -1.95 19.88
C LEU A 311 -13.20 -0.95 20.05
N ARG A 312 -13.42 -0.48 21.28
CA ARG A 312 -14.35 0.58 21.60
C ARG A 312 -13.64 1.66 22.41
N ALA A 313 -13.61 2.89 21.92
CA ALA A 313 -13.09 4.00 22.68
C ALA A 313 -13.95 4.28 23.94
N LEU A 314 -13.31 4.40 25.08
CA LEU A 314 -13.97 4.71 26.37
C LEU A 314 -14.01 6.23 26.61
N ASP A 315 -13.01 6.94 26.09
CA ASP A 315 -12.81 8.38 26.21
C ASP A 315 -12.63 8.98 24.80
N GLY A 316 -13.65 9.41 24.18
CA GLY A 316 -13.55 9.94 22.81
C GLY A 316 -14.91 10.31 22.25
N ALA A 317 -14.89 10.88 21.03
CA ALA A 317 -16.09 11.31 20.33
C ALA A 317 -16.87 10.12 19.72
N VAL A 318 -16.15 9.08 19.29
CA VAL A 318 -16.74 7.89 18.65
C VAL A 318 -16.63 6.70 19.61
N ARG A 319 -17.76 6.29 20.16
CA ARG A 319 -17.84 5.15 21.11
C ARG A 319 -18.36 3.85 20.51
N ALA A 320 -18.67 3.85 19.22
CA ALA A 320 -19.10 2.63 18.54
C ALA A 320 -17.95 1.62 18.46
N PRO A 321 -18.18 0.35 18.70
CA PRO A 321 -17.17 -0.68 18.56
C PRO A 321 -16.76 -0.81 17.09
N SER A 322 -15.49 -1.02 16.85
CA SER A 322 -14.91 -1.22 15.52
C SER A 322 -14.14 -2.53 15.45
N ARG A 323 -14.16 -3.19 14.28
CA ARG A 323 -13.34 -4.37 14.04
C ARG A 323 -11.87 -4.03 14.16
N ALA A 324 -11.12 -4.95 14.79
CA ALA A 324 -9.68 -4.90 14.94
C ALA A 324 -9.09 -6.31 14.83
N LEU A 325 -7.77 -6.40 14.65
CA LEU A 325 -7.07 -7.67 14.74
C LEU A 325 -6.04 -7.57 15.88
N TRP A 326 -6.05 -8.51 16.77
CA TRP A 326 -5.03 -8.68 17.78
C TRP A 326 -3.90 -9.52 17.19
N LEU A 327 -2.70 -8.96 17.15
CA LEU A 327 -1.52 -9.60 16.57
C LEU A 327 -0.76 -10.34 17.69
N ASP A 328 -1.02 -11.64 17.86
CA ASP A 328 -0.41 -12.44 18.92
C ASP A 328 1.09 -12.65 18.73
N LEU A 329 1.52 -12.84 17.47
CA LEU A 329 2.93 -13.03 17.12
C LEU A 329 3.29 -12.12 15.94
N PRO A 330 3.65 -10.85 16.21
CA PRO A 330 4.16 -9.96 15.19
C PRO A 330 5.42 -10.52 14.52
N VAL A 331 5.66 -10.17 13.26
CA VAL A 331 6.79 -10.74 12.47
C VAL A 331 8.15 -10.34 13.03
N ASP A 332 8.23 -9.22 13.69
CA ASP A 332 9.45 -8.70 14.35
C ASP A 332 9.64 -9.18 15.79
N ALA A 333 8.69 -9.97 16.33
CA ALA A 333 8.85 -10.59 17.65
C ALA A 333 9.77 -11.81 17.58
N ASP A 334 10.50 -12.05 18.68
CA ASP A 334 11.29 -13.28 18.83
C ASP A 334 10.34 -14.48 18.92
N PRO A 335 10.44 -15.48 18.03
CA PRO A 335 9.57 -16.65 18.09
C PRO A 335 9.88 -17.59 19.26
N VAL A 336 11.06 -17.48 19.87
CA VAL A 336 11.52 -18.33 20.98
C VAL A 336 11.08 -17.78 22.32
N ASP A 337 11.05 -16.44 22.44
CA ASP A 337 10.60 -15.76 23.67
C ASP A 337 9.64 -14.61 23.27
N PRO A 338 8.40 -14.96 22.86
CA PRO A 338 7.43 -13.94 22.52
C PRO A 338 7.14 -13.11 23.78
N PRO A 339 7.14 -11.77 23.66
CA PRO A 339 6.89 -10.91 24.82
C PRO A 339 5.51 -11.24 25.40
N PRO A 340 5.43 -11.60 26.69
CA PRO A 340 4.16 -11.92 27.31
C PRO A 340 3.22 -10.69 27.22
N ASP A 341 2.02 -10.90 26.72
CA ASP A 341 0.89 -9.94 26.67
C ASP A 341 1.13 -8.55 26.03
N ARG A 342 2.21 -8.34 25.33
CA ARG A 342 2.44 -7.12 24.55
C ARG A 342 1.98 -7.24 23.11
N GLY A 343 0.76 -7.73 22.91
CA GLY A 343 0.17 -7.80 21.58
C GLY A 343 0.03 -6.41 20.96
N ARG A 344 0.04 -6.39 19.64
CA ARG A 344 -0.25 -5.18 18.85
C ARG A 344 -1.66 -5.30 18.26
N VAL A 345 -2.27 -4.16 18.01
CA VAL A 345 -3.61 -4.10 17.43
C VAL A 345 -3.55 -3.47 16.05
N LEU A 346 -4.01 -4.19 15.04
CA LEU A 346 -4.30 -3.61 13.72
C LEU A 346 -5.73 -3.08 13.74
N ALA A 347 -5.88 -1.80 13.48
CA ALA A 347 -7.17 -1.13 13.45
C ALA A 347 -7.31 -0.23 12.21
N SER A 348 -8.54 0.22 11.93
CA SER A 348 -8.78 1.24 10.92
C SER A 348 -8.05 2.53 11.24
N ALA A 349 -7.52 3.21 10.22
CA ALA A 349 -6.92 4.54 10.38
C ALA A 349 -7.94 5.62 10.84
N SER A 350 -9.24 5.33 10.75
CA SER A 350 -10.33 6.18 11.25
C SER A 350 -10.59 6.04 12.76
N ILE A 351 -9.87 5.15 13.45
CA ILE A 351 -9.99 5.02 14.91
C ILE A 351 -9.70 6.37 15.59
N ASP A 352 -10.47 6.70 16.64
CA ASP A 352 -10.32 7.98 17.31
C ASP A 352 -8.87 8.20 17.79
N ARG A 353 -8.24 9.25 17.24
CA ARG A 353 -6.84 9.56 17.52
C ARG A 353 -6.63 10.19 18.88
N ASN A 354 -7.70 10.71 19.48
CA ASN A 354 -7.66 11.40 20.77
C ASN A 354 -8.02 10.48 21.94
N ALA A 355 -8.56 9.29 21.65
CA ALA A 355 -8.86 8.32 22.68
C ALA A 355 -7.57 7.69 23.22
N ALA A 356 -7.42 7.67 24.54
CA ALA A 356 -6.32 7.04 25.24
C ALA A 356 -6.70 5.64 25.77
N HIS A 357 -7.96 5.44 26.07
CA HIS A 357 -8.45 4.20 26.68
C HIS A 357 -9.42 3.50 25.74
N PHE A 358 -9.18 2.20 25.52
CA PHE A 358 -10.05 1.35 24.70
C PHE A 358 -10.45 0.11 25.48
N GLU A 359 -11.72 -0.28 25.33
CA GLU A 359 -12.15 -1.62 25.61
C GLU A 359 -11.76 -2.51 24.43
N LEU A 360 -11.00 -3.54 24.72
CA LEU A 360 -10.62 -4.59 23.77
C LEU A 360 -11.36 -5.87 24.11
N ARG A 361 -12.04 -6.44 23.12
CA ARG A 361 -12.53 -7.83 23.19
C ARG A 361 -11.85 -8.61 22.07
N ARG A 362 -11.42 -9.82 22.37
CA ARG A 362 -10.73 -10.69 21.41
C ARG A 362 -11.28 -12.11 21.49
N THR A 363 -11.29 -12.81 20.37
CA THR A 363 -11.64 -14.22 20.35
C THR A 363 -10.64 -15.03 21.16
N ALA A 364 -11.09 -16.12 21.78
CA ALA A 364 -10.21 -17.06 22.44
C ALA A 364 -9.22 -17.65 21.41
N GLY A 365 -7.98 -17.86 21.79
CA GLY A 365 -7.02 -18.59 20.96
C GLY A 365 -7.44 -20.06 20.82
N ILE A 366 -6.86 -20.78 19.87
CA ILE A 366 -7.15 -22.18 19.53
C ILE A 366 -7.18 -23.11 20.77
N HIS A 367 -6.54 -22.71 21.86
CA HIS A 367 -6.42 -23.50 23.10
C HIS A 367 -7.13 -22.91 24.32
N ALA A 368 -7.81 -21.77 24.19
CA ALA A 368 -8.46 -21.10 25.32
C ALA A 368 -9.96 -20.96 25.09
N MET A 369 -10.74 -21.58 25.99
CA MET A 369 -12.22 -21.54 25.96
C MET A 369 -12.81 -20.26 26.57
N HIS A 370 -12.02 -19.22 26.86
CA HIS A 370 -12.51 -18.03 27.52
C HIS A 370 -12.28 -16.78 26.70
N GLU A 371 -13.36 -16.12 26.33
CA GLU A 371 -13.41 -14.77 25.85
C GLU A 371 -13.16 -13.82 27.02
N GLY A 372 -12.15 -13.00 26.93
CA GLY A 372 -11.88 -11.95 27.91
C GLY A 372 -12.26 -10.58 27.36
N THR A 373 -12.95 -9.79 28.15
CA THR A 373 -13.03 -8.36 27.95
C THR A 373 -11.88 -7.73 28.72
N GLU A 374 -11.09 -6.95 28.07
CA GLU A 374 -9.90 -6.31 28.63
C GLU A 374 -9.94 -4.81 28.33
N THR A 375 -9.65 -3.98 29.31
CA THR A 375 -9.42 -2.55 29.06
C THR A 375 -7.93 -2.37 28.81
N ILE A 376 -7.60 -1.86 27.64
CA ILE A 376 -6.22 -1.51 27.28
C ILE A 376 -6.05 -0.01 27.35
N ASP A 377 -4.96 0.42 28.02
CA ASP A 377 -4.50 1.78 28.00
C ASP A 377 -3.49 1.90 26.85
N VAL A 378 -3.81 2.75 25.90
CA VAL A 378 -2.98 3.04 24.72
C VAL A 378 -2.37 4.45 24.80
N GLU A 379 -2.45 5.11 25.96
CA GLU A 379 -1.79 6.40 26.14
C GLU A 379 -0.30 6.26 25.88
N GLY A 380 0.21 7.07 24.96
CA GLY A 380 1.62 7.01 24.56
C GLY A 380 1.99 5.82 23.64
N TRP A 381 1.05 4.98 23.26
CA TRP A 381 1.35 3.94 22.26
C TRP A 381 1.65 4.56 20.90
N PRO A 382 2.79 4.23 20.27
CA PRO A 382 3.06 4.65 18.91
C PRO A 382 2.01 4.10 17.96
N ARG A 383 1.60 4.94 17.03
CA ARG A 383 0.70 4.60 15.94
C ARG A 383 1.53 4.50 14.66
N HIS A 384 1.69 3.29 14.16
CA HIS A 384 2.39 3.04 12.92
C HIS A 384 1.38 2.87 11.80
N GLU A 385 1.35 3.80 10.87
CA GLU A 385 0.55 3.65 9.66
C GLU A 385 1.18 2.57 8.78
N VAL A 386 0.44 1.49 8.53
CA VAL A 386 0.90 0.37 7.72
C VAL A 386 0.31 0.40 6.32
N ALA A 387 -0.83 1.06 6.16
CA ALA A 387 -1.46 1.39 4.89
C ALA A 387 -2.37 2.60 5.10
N SER A 388 -2.81 3.26 4.02
CA SER A 388 -3.69 4.44 4.12
C SER A 388 -4.99 4.21 4.91
N ALA A 389 -5.44 2.96 5.00
CA ALA A 389 -6.66 2.55 5.71
C ALA A 389 -6.40 1.93 7.09
N PHE A 390 -5.15 1.62 7.46
CA PHE A 390 -4.84 0.83 8.65
C PHE A 390 -3.65 1.36 9.43
N VAL A 391 -3.77 1.27 10.75
CA VAL A 391 -2.71 1.59 11.72
C VAL A 391 -2.46 0.41 12.63
N ILE A 392 -1.22 0.22 13.06
CA ILE A 392 -0.86 -0.67 14.16
C ILE A 392 -0.63 0.18 15.40
N LEU A 393 -1.33 -0.18 16.47
CA LEU A 393 -1.12 0.32 17.82
C LEU A 393 -0.34 -0.73 18.59
N GLY A 394 0.69 -0.33 19.28
CA GLY A 394 1.49 -1.23 20.10
C GLY A 394 2.21 -0.50 21.20
N PRO A 395 2.55 -1.18 22.31
CA PRO A 395 3.33 -0.56 23.38
C PRO A 395 4.68 -0.07 22.84
N PRO A 396 5.27 0.97 23.46
CA PRO A 396 6.62 1.40 23.13
C PRO A 396 7.59 0.23 23.35
N ALA A 397 8.59 0.14 22.45
CA ALA A 397 9.60 -0.90 22.48
C ALA A 397 10.45 -0.85 23.75
#